data_548fc30d4cfa592e647939e4f4fa8ada
#
_entry.id   548fc30d4cfa592e647939e4f4fa8ada
#
_cell.length_a   1.000
_cell.length_b   1.000
_cell.length_c   1.000
_cell.angle_alpha   90.00
_cell.angle_beta   90.00
_cell.angle_gamma   90.00
#
_symmetry.space_group_name_H-M   'P 1'
#
loop_
_entity.id
_entity.type
_entity.pdbx_description
1 polymer ?
#
loop_
_entity_poly.entity_id
_entity_poly.type
_entity_poly.pdbx_seq_one_letter_code
_entity_poly.pdbx_strand_id
1 'polypeptide(L)'
;ILCCKEPYEVLYGTSFRGLELIILLRALGFYRKPIVIWHHTALKTSSGKIREHISRFFYKGIDHMFLFSKKLIKDSLATGKAPEEKLQLIHWGPDLAFYDHILQVMPDRKPEGFISTGKENRDVNTMLQAFCATEQQLDLYIAPTNGSVNYQQIIESFCLPDSVQVHYTDGVIPYLLAQKVARKSCVVI
;
A
#
# COMPACT_ATOMS: atom_id res chain seq x y z
N ILE A 1 13.48 7.99 18.17
CA ILE A 1 14.67 7.79 17.32
C ILE A 1 15.86 8.54 17.92
N LEU A 2 15.78 9.86 18.14
CA LEU A 2 16.87 10.64 18.73
C LEU A 2 17.21 10.22 20.18
N CYS A 3 16.23 9.69 20.90
CA CYS A 3 16.37 9.20 22.28
C CYS A 3 16.48 7.66 22.36
N CYS A 4 16.59 6.97 21.22
CA CYS A 4 16.72 5.51 21.22
C CYS A 4 18.05 5.11 21.84
N LYS A 5 18.02 4.28 22.87
CA LYS A 5 19.21 3.77 23.56
C LYS A 5 19.79 2.52 22.88
N GLU A 6 18.94 1.83 22.09
CA GLU A 6 19.38 0.65 21.36
C GLU A 6 20.27 1.03 20.18
N PRO A 7 21.37 0.30 19.97
CA PRO A 7 22.24 0.54 18.82
C PRO A 7 21.54 0.16 17.51
N TYR A 8 21.59 1.05 16.55
CA TYR A 8 21.15 0.78 15.18
C TYR A 8 22.12 1.42 14.19
N GLU A 9 22.25 0.88 13.01
CA GLU A 9 23.20 1.34 11.99
C GLU A 9 22.52 2.19 10.91
N VAL A 10 21.28 1.85 10.57
CA VAL A 10 20.48 2.46 9.50
C VAL A 10 19.10 2.81 10.02
N LEU A 11 18.59 3.97 9.63
CA LEU A 11 17.19 4.33 9.80
C LEU A 11 16.44 4.01 8.52
N TYR A 12 15.55 3.03 8.60
CA TYR A 12 14.66 2.66 7.50
C TYR A 12 13.24 3.16 7.75
N GLY A 13 12.67 3.85 6.77
CA GLY A 13 11.29 4.32 6.79
C GLY A 13 10.50 3.84 5.58
N THR A 14 9.29 3.33 5.83
CA THR A 14 8.33 3.00 4.76
C THR A 14 7.66 4.26 4.17
N SER A 15 7.91 5.41 4.76
CA SER A 15 7.54 6.74 4.30
C SER A 15 8.46 7.76 4.98
N PHE A 16 8.58 8.95 4.43
CA PHE A 16 9.27 10.05 5.11
C PHE A 16 8.40 10.75 6.16
N ARG A 17 7.08 10.47 6.19
CA ARG A 17 6.15 11.07 7.16
C ARG A 17 6.54 10.67 8.58
N GLY A 18 6.66 11.67 9.45
CA GLY A 18 7.12 11.50 10.83
C GLY A 18 8.65 11.44 10.97
N LEU A 19 9.40 11.46 9.87
CA LEU A 19 10.86 11.47 9.85
C LEU A 19 11.43 12.81 9.37
N GLU A 20 10.58 13.81 9.10
CA GLU A 20 10.98 15.07 8.47
C GLU A 20 12.09 15.78 9.24
N LEU A 21 11.97 15.86 10.57
CA LEU A 21 12.97 16.51 11.40
C LEU A 21 14.32 15.80 11.32
N ILE A 22 14.33 14.47 11.39
CA ILE A 22 15.59 13.71 11.39
C ILE A 22 16.25 13.73 10.01
N ILE A 23 15.47 13.74 8.93
CA ILE A 23 15.96 13.92 7.56
C ILE A 23 16.59 15.32 7.42
N LEU A 24 15.96 16.35 7.97
CA LEU A 24 16.52 17.70 7.97
C LEU A 24 17.83 17.77 8.78
N LEU A 25 17.86 17.16 9.95
CA LEU A 25 19.08 17.09 10.78
C LEU A 25 20.20 16.32 10.05
N ARG A 26 19.85 15.30 9.26
CA ARG A 26 20.80 14.59 8.39
C ARG A 26 21.35 15.51 7.30
N ALA A 27 20.47 16.26 6.62
CA ALA A 27 20.87 17.22 5.59
C ALA A 27 21.78 18.32 6.13
N LEU A 28 21.61 18.70 7.41
CA LEU A 28 22.45 19.68 8.13
C LEU A 28 23.73 19.06 8.73
N GLY A 29 23.91 17.74 8.68
CA GLY A 29 25.08 17.05 9.22
C GLY A 29 25.03 16.75 10.73
N PHE A 30 23.96 17.09 11.42
CA PHE A 30 23.76 16.80 12.85
C PHE A 30 23.41 15.34 13.13
N TYR A 31 22.71 14.69 12.23
CA TYR A 31 22.42 13.27 12.31
C TYR A 31 23.32 12.50 11.34
N ARG A 32 24.05 11.50 11.86
CA ARG A 32 25.14 10.85 11.10
C ARG A 32 24.80 9.50 10.49
N LYS A 33 23.74 8.83 10.96
CA LYS A 33 23.40 7.50 10.46
C LYS A 33 22.67 7.57 9.14
N PRO A 34 22.85 6.61 8.22
CA PRO A 34 22.15 6.58 6.95
C PRO A 34 20.64 6.52 7.12
N ILE A 35 19.93 7.19 6.22
CA ILE A 35 18.48 7.18 6.13
C ILE A 35 18.09 6.57 4.79
N VAL A 36 17.31 5.50 4.85
CA VAL A 36 16.76 4.79 3.70
C VAL A 36 15.24 4.91 3.74
N ILE A 37 14.65 5.36 2.65
CA ILE A 37 13.19 5.59 2.57
C ILE A 37 12.59 4.76 1.44
N TRP A 38 11.50 4.08 1.74
CA TRP A 38 10.64 3.51 0.73
C TRP A 38 9.64 4.55 0.26
N HIS A 39 9.82 5.05 -0.95
CA HIS A 39 9.04 6.16 -1.48
C HIS A 39 7.99 5.66 -2.47
N HIS A 40 6.72 5.81 -2.12
CA HIS A 40 5.61 5.22 -2.87
C HIS A 40 5.22 5.99 -4.14
N THR A 41 5.68 7.22 -4.29
CA THR A 41 5.35 8.10 -5.44
C THR A 41 6.60 8.72 -6.01
N ALA A 42 6.53 9.24 -7.25
CA ALA A 42 7.61 10.04 -7.78
C ALA A 42 7.81 11.33 -6.97
N LEU A 43 9.05 11.80 -6.90
CA LEU A 43 9.35 13.11 -6.36
C LEU A 43 8.66 14.17 -7.22
N LYS A 44 8.05 15.17 -6.57
CA LYS A 44 7.31 16.22 -7.25
C LYS A 44 8.05 17.55 -7.15
N THR A 45 7.99 18.36 -8.19
CA THR A 45 8.43 19.75 -8.14
C THR A 45 7.52 20.54 -7.20
N SER A 46 8.10 21.43 -6.40
CA SER A 46 7.34 22.28 -5.50
C SER A 46 6.90 23.57 -6.20
N SER A 47 5.76 24.11 -5.79
CA SER A 47 5.31 25.42 -6.26
C SER A 47 6.17 26.52 -5.65
N GLY A 48 6.88 27.28 -6.47
CA GLY A 48 7.70 28.41 -6.07
C GLY A 48 9.16 28.06 -5.75
N LYS A 49 10.06 29.00 -6.09
CA LYS A 49 11.53 28.81 -6.03
C LYS A 49 12.05 28.48 -4.62
N ILE A 50 11.51 29.14 -3.59
CA ILE A 50 11.96 28.95 -2.19
C ILE A 50 11.60 27.53 -1.72
N ARG A 51 10.36 27.10 -1.95
CA ARG A 51 9.91 25.74 -1.58
C ARG A 51 10.69 24.68 -2.33
N GLU A 52 11.03 24.91 -3.58
CA GLU A 52 11.84 23.99 -4.38
C GLU A 52 13.26 23.87 -3.79
N HIS A 53 13.87 24.99 -3.39
CA HIS A 53 15.19 24.98 -2.73
C HIS A 53 15.17 24.21 -1.41
N ILE A 54 14.19 24.48 -0.55
CA ILE A 54 14.01 23.78 0.72
C ILE A 54 13.78 22.27 0.47
N SER A 55 12.96 21.93 -0.51
CA SER A 55 12.68 20.55 -0.88
C SER A 55 13.95 19.82 -1.37
N ARG A 56 14.75 20.45 -2.23
CA ARG A 56 16.02 19.88 -2.69
C ARG A 56 16.99 19.67 -1.51
N PHE A 57 17.04 20.62 -0.60
CA PHE A 57 17.87 20.49 0.60
C PHE A 57 17.39 19.34 1.49
N PHE A 58 16.09 19.20 1.69
CA PHE A 58 15.49 18.11 2.44
C PHE A 58 15.88 16.73 1.89
N TYR A 59 15.79 16.54 0.55
CA TYR A 59 16.16 15.26 -0.07
C TYR A 59 17.65 14.94 -0.01
N LYS A 60 18.53 15.91 0.27
CA LYS A 60 19.95 15.63 0.59
C LYS A 60 20.12 14.76 1.83
N GLY A 61 19.20 14.90 2.79
CA GLY A 61 19.22 14.13 4.04
C GLY A 61 18.79 12.67 3.90
N ILE A 62 18.37 12.22 2.72
CA ILE A 62 18.04 10.83 2.45
C ILE A 62 19.21 10.21 1.67
N ASP A 63 19.74 9.10 2.15
CA ASP A 63 20.87 8.44 1.51
C ASP A 63 20.43 7.53 0.36
N HIS A 64 19.35 6.75 0.55
CA HIS A 64 18.78 5.90 -0.48
C HIS A 64 17.24 5.94 -0.47
N MET A 65 16.65 5.87 -1.66
CA MET A 65 15.20 5.78 -1.85
C MET A 65 14.86 4.58 -2.73
N PHE A 66 13.99 3.72 -2.22
CA PHE A 66 13.41 2.63 -2.98
C PHE A 66 12.12 3.07 -3.66
N LEU A 67 12.00 2.79 -4.95
CA LEU A 67 10.86 3.13 -5.79
C LEU A 67 10.35 1.87 -6.50
N PHE A 68 9.05 1.77 -6.72
CA PHE A 68 8.40 0.56 -7.24
C PHE A 68 8.50 0.36 -8.75
N SER A 69 8.87 1.39 -9.52
CA SER A 69 8.93 1.25 -10.96
C SER A 69 9.99 2.15 -11.59
N LYS A 70 10.46 1.74 -12.77
CA LYS A 70 11.37 2.54 -13.60
C LYS A 70 10.77 3.89 -13.97
N LYS A 71 9.43 3.97 -14.13
CA LYS A 71 8.73 5.22 -14.39
C LYS A 71 8.88 6.18 -13.21
N LEU A 72 8.67 5.72 -11.96
CA LEU A 72 8.84 6.55 -10.76
C LEU A 72 10.28 7.06 -10.62
N ILE A 73 11.28 6.23 -10.95
CA ILE A 73 12.68 6.66 -10.97
C ILE A 73 12.88 7.76 -12.00
N LYS A 74 12.45 7.55 -13.25
CA LYS A 74 12.57 8.53 -14.32
C LYS A 74 11.90 9.86 -13.97
N ASP A 75 10.67 9.82 -13.46
CA ASP A 75 9.92 11.00 -13.07
C ASP A 75 10.59 11.73 -11.87
N SER A 76 11.19 10.99 -10.95
CA SER A 76 11.94 11.56 -9.82
C SER A 76 13.23 12.22 -10.26
N LEU A 77 14.00 11.60 -11.15
CA LEU A 77 15.22 12.18 -11.74
C LEU A 77 14.93 13.48 -12.46
N ALA A 78 13.82 13.56 -13.18
CA ALA A 78 13.41 14.77 -13.91
C ALA A 78 13.23 15.99 -13.00
N THR A 79 13.01 15.81 -11.68
CA THR A 79 12.90 16.91 -10.73
C THR A 79 14.26 17.47 -10.31
N GLY A 80 15.36 16.74 -10.51
CA GLY A 80 16.70 17.09 -10.05
C GLY A 80 16.84 17.18 -8.53
N LYS A 81 15.96 16.54 -7.73
CA LYS A 81 15.99 16.56 -6.26
C LYS A 81 16.87 15.47 -5.65
N ALA A 82 17.05 14.39 -6.37
CA ALA A 82 17.91 13.30 -5.99
C ALA A 82 18.72 12.82 -7.20
N PRO A 83 20.01 12.53 -7.04
CA PRO A 83 20.82 11.94 -8.08
C PRO A 83 20.49 10.45 -8.26
N GLU A 84 20.87 9.87 -9.39
CA GLU A 84 20.49 8.52 -9.78
C GLU A 84 20.98 7.45 -8.79
N GLU A 85 22.18 7.61 -8.26
CA GLU A 85 22.78 6.67 -7.30
C GLU A 85 22.00 6.51 -5.98
N LYS A 86 21.12 7.46 -5.67
CA LYS A 86 20.22 7.37 -4.51
C LYS A 86 18.90 6.67 -4.79
N LEU A 87 18.55 6.48 -6.06
CA LEU A 87 17.26 5.93 -6.47
C LEU A 87 17.43 4.47 -6.90
N GLN A 88 16.75 3.56 -6.23
CA GLN A 88 16.85 2.15 -6.52
C GLN A 88 15.47 1.55 -6.78
N LEU A 89 15.39 0.69 -7.81
CA LEU A 89 14.18 -0.07 -8.06
C LEU A 89 14.08 -1.21 -7.05
N ILE A 90 12.94 -1.29 -6.38
CA ILE A 90 12.58 -2.45 -5.58
C ILE A 90 11.31 -3.07 -6.13
N HIS A 91 11.33 -4.37 -6.32
CA HIS A 91 10.13 -5.11 -6.66
C HIS A 91 9.38 -5.46 -5.39
N TRP A 92 8.09 -5.12 -5.39
CA TRP A 92 7.18 -5.54 -4.35
C TRP A 92 6.23 -6.59 -4.94
N GLY A 93 5.95 -7.62 -4.20
CA GLY A 93 5.08 -8.69 -4.65
C GLY A 93 4.61 -9.56 -3.50
N PRO A 94 3.71 -10.51 -3.78
CA PRO A 94 3.23 -11.46 -2.78
C PRO A 94 4.36 -12.41 -2.34
N ASP A 95 4.28 -12.85 -1.10
CA ASP A 95 5.09 -13.97 -0.61
C ASP A 95 4.57 -15.28 -1.22
N LEU A 96 5.21 -15.72 -2.29
CA LEU A 96 4.80 -16.92 -3.02
C LEU A 96 4.85 -18.18 -2.15
N ALA A 97 5.88 -18.30 -1.29
CA ALA A 97 6.00 -19.44 -0.39
C ALA A 97 4.83 -19.55 0.58
N PHE A 98 4.35 -18.40 1.08
CA PHE A 98 3.16 -18.33 1.91
C PHE A 98 1.91 -18.81 1.17
N TYR A 99 1.69 -18.35 -0.06
CA TYR A 99 0.51 -18.75 -0.84
C TYR A 99 0.59 -20.20 -1.30
N ASP A 100 1.77 -20.70 -1.69
CA ASP A 100 1.98 -22.09 -2.03
C ASP A 100 1.68 -23.02 -0.84
N HIS A 101 2.09 -22.62 0.37
CA HIS A 101 1.74 -23.35 1.59
C HIS A 101 0.22 -23.40 1.81
N ILE A 102 -0.50 -22.29 1.62
CA ILE A 102 -1.97 -22.26 1.72
C ILE A 102 -2.60 -23.28 0.75
N LEU A 103 -2.10 -23.35 -0.49
CA LEU A 103 -2.62 -24.30 -1.49
C LEU A 103 -2.31 -25.76 -1.12
N GLN A 104 -1.16 -26.02 -0.52
CA GLN A 104 -0.74 -27.35 -0.07
C GLN A 104 -1.60 -27.87 1.08
N VAL A 105 -1.98 -27.03 2.04
CA VAL A 105 -2.83 -27.43 3.17
C VAL A 105 -4.32 -27.54 2.80
N MET A 106 -4.67 -27.24 1.55
CA MET A 106 -6.05 -27.29 1.04
C MET A 106 -6.12 -28.03 -0.32
N PRO A 107 -5.66 -29.29 -0.40
CA PRO A 107 -5.56 -30.00 -1.68
C PRO A 107 -6.95 -30.26 -2.33
N ASP A 108 -7.98 -30.52 -1.51
CA ASP A 108 -9.32 -30.89 -2.00
C ASP A 108 -10.26 -29.68 -2.14
N ARG A 109 -9.71 -28.44 -2.18
CA ARG A 109 -10.53 -27.26 -2.35
C ARG A 109 -11.24 -27.28 -3.70
N LYS A 110 -12.50 -26.88 -3.68
CA LYS A 110 -13.30 -26.65 -4.89
C LYS A 110 -13.57 -25.15 -4.98
N PRO A 111 -12.83 -24.42 -5.83
CA PRO A 111 -13.04 -22.98 -5.98
C PRO A 111 -14.42 -22.67 -6.55
N GLU A 112 -15.19 -21.80 -5.90
CA GLU A 112 -16.54 -21.43 -6.31
C GLU A 112 -16.83 -19.96 -5.95
N GLY A 113 -17.55 -19.27 -6.86
CA GLY A 113 -17.97 -17.89 -6.66
C GLY A 113 -16.81 -16.88 -6.67
N PHE A 114 -17.09 -15.70 -6.20
CA PHE A 114 -16.20 -14.54 -6.25
C PHE A 114 -15.87 -14.05 -4.84
N ILE A 115 -14.72 -13.41 -4.70
CA ILE A 115 -14.33 -12.70 -3.48
C ILE A 115 -13.76 -11.32 -3.83
N SER A 116 -14.14 -10.31 -3.08
CA SER A 116 -13.46 -9.01 -3.09
C SER A 116 -12.88 -8.72 -1.72
N THR A 117 -11.61 -8.35 -1.70
CA THR A 117 -10.91 -7.95 -0.47
C THR A 117 -10.06 -6.70 -0.74
N GLY A 118 -9.89 -5.87 0.26
CA GLY A 118 -9.03 -4.69 0.14
C GLY A 118 -9.66 -3.46 0.78
N LYS A 119 -8.79 -2.49 1.10
CA LYS A 119 -9.20 -1.29 1.84
C LYS A 119 -9.25 -0.03 0.98
N GLU A 120 -8.55 0.02 -0.15
CA GLU A 120 -8.31 1.28 -0.85
C GLU A 120 -8.80 1.26 -2.29
N ASN A 121 -9.36 2.39 -2.72
CA ASN A 121 -9.73 2.67 -4.11
C ASN A 121 -10.63 1.60 -4.76
N ARG A 122 -11.64 1.13 -4.03
CA ARG A 122 -12.63 0.16 -4.54
C ARG A 122 -13.87 0.89 -5.05
N ASP A 123 -14.25 0.60 -6.28
CA ASP A 123 -15.55 1.01 -6.82
C ASP A 123 -16.62 0.01 -6.40
N VAL A 124 -17.03 0.14 -5.13
CA VAL A 124 -18.04 -0.75 -4.52
C VAL A 124 -19.39 -0.59 -5.20
N ASN A 125 -19.73 0.62 -5.67
CA ASN A 125 -21.00 0.85 -6.37
C ASN A 125 -21.12 0.01 -7.64
N THR A 126 -20.13 0.12 -8.53
CA THR A 126 -20.13 -0.64 -9.79
C THR A 126 -20.10 -2.15 -9.53
N MET A 127 -19.29 -2.58 -8.56
CA MET A 127 -19.23 -4.00 -8.19
C MET A 127 -20.58 -4.51 -7.70
N LEU A 128 -21.23 -3.84 -6.74
CA LEU A 128 -22.52 -4.28 -6.22
C LEU A 128 -23.62 -4.25 -7.28
N GLN A 129 -23.67 -3.23 -8.16
CA GLN A 129 -24.60 -3.19 -9.29
C GLN A 129 -24.46 -4.43 -10.18
N ALA A 130 -23.23 -4.84 -10.50
CA ALA A 130 -22.98 -6.00 -11.33
C ALA A 130 -23.44 -7.30 -10.65
N PHE A 131 -23.15 -7.47 -9.34
CA PHE A 131 -23.54 -8.68 -8.61
C PHE A 131 -25.05 -8.74 -8.31
N CYS A 132 -25.70 -7.60 -8.07
CA CYS A 132 -27.17 -7.55 -7.98
C CYS A 132 -27.86 -7.93 -9.31
N ALA A 133 -27.25 -7.58 -10.45
CA ALA A 133 -27.82 -7.87 -11.77
C ALA A 133 -27.58 -9.32 -12.22
N THR A 134 -26.51 -9.97 -11.73
CA THR A 134 -26.11 -11.32 -12.20
C THR A 134 -26.40 -12.42 -11.20
N GLU A 135 -26.75 -12.08 -9.97
CA GLU A 135 -27.00 -13.00 -8.85
C GLU A 135 -25.85 -14.00 -8.60
N GLN A 136 -24.64 -13.64 -9.03
CA GLN A 136 -23.44 -14.45 -8.77
C GLN A 136 -23.03 -14.38 -7.31
N GLN A 137 -22.43 -15.47 -6.80
CA GLN A 137 -21.96 -15.52 -5.41
C GLN A 137 -20.77 -14.59 -5.21
N LEU A 138 -20.87 -13.65 -4.26
CA LEU A 138 -19.81 -12.74 -3.85
C LEU A 138 -19.63 -12.74 -2.33
N ASP A 139 -18.39 -12.97 -1.89
CA ASP A 139 -17.95 -12.62 -0.53
C ASP A 139 -17.19 -11.29 -0.58
N LEU A 140 -17.74 -10.25 0.00
CA LEU A 140 -17.12 -8.91 0.10
C LEU A 140 -16.55 -8.70 1.50
N TYR A 141 -15.22 -8.67 1.62
CA TYR A 141 -14.50 -8.32 2.85
C TYR A 141 -14.05 -6.87 2.76
N ILE A 142 -14.64 -5.99 3.58
CA ILE A 142 -14.41 -4.56 3.50
C ILE A 142 -14.44 -3.90 4.88
N ALA A 143 -13.62 -2.86 5.10
CA ALA A 143 -13.77 -2.01 6.26
C ALA A 143 -15.03 -1.14 6.14
N PRO A 144 -15.76 -0.83 7.23
CA PRO A 144 -16.93 0.04 7.19
C PRO A 144 -16.63 1.41 6.60
N THR A 145 -15.45 1.93 6.87
CA THR A 145 -14.96 3.23 6.39
C THR A 145 -13.50 3.15 5.97
N ASN A 146 -13.12 4.01 5.01
CA ASN A 146 -11.72 4.25 4.67
C ASN A 146 -11.50 5.72 4.29
N GLY A 147 -10.77 6.44 5.12
CA GLY A 147 -10.60 7.88 4.98
C GLY A 147 -11.97 8.61 5.05
N SER A 148 -12.32 9.33 4.00
CA SER A 148 -13.61 10.04 3.88
C SER A 148 -14.74 9.18 3.29
N VAL A 149 -14.46 7.96 2.86
CA VAL A 149 -15.46 7.07 2.24
C VAL A 149 -16.13 6.21 3.31
N ASN A 150 -17.45 6.26 3.34
CA ASN A 150 -18.29 5.41 4.18
C ASN A 150 -18.86 4.27 3.32
N TYR A 151 -18.14 3.15 3.28
CA TYR A 151 -18.56 1.97 2.51
C TYR A 151 -19.82 1.32 3.08
N GLN A 152 -20.00 1.34 4.38
CA GLN A 152 -21.20 0.80 5.01
C GLN A 152 -22.45 1.51 4.49
N GLN A 153 -22.46 2.84 4.47
CA GLN A 153 -23.59 3.62 3.95
C GLN A 153 -23.86 3.33 2.46
N ILE A 154 -22.79 3.15 1.67
CA ILE A 154 -22.92 2.79 0.26
C ILE A 154 -23.61 1.42 0.15
N ILE A 155 -23.13 0.42 0.88
CA ILE A 155 -23.65 -0.95 0.83
C ILE A 155 -25.09 -1.01 1.31
N GLU A 156 -25.44 -0.32 2.39
CA GLU A 156 -26.80 -0.25 2.93
C GLU A 156 -27.80 0.43 1.97
N SER A 157 -27.34 1.18 0.97
CA SER A 157 -28.20 1.75 -0.07
C SER A 157 -28.63 0.75 -1.14
N PHE A 158 -28.07 -0.47 -1.15
CA PHE A 158 -28.42 -1.54 -2.07
C PHE A 158 -29.37 -2.55 -1.43
N CYS A 159 -30.33 -3.06 -2.22
CA CYS A 159 -31.08 -4.26 -1.87
C CYS A 159 -30.27 -5.47 -2.36
N LEU A 160 -29.40 -5.99 -1.49
CA LEU A 160 -28.50 -7.08 -1.87
C LEU A 160 -29.23 -8.42 -1.94
N PRO A 161 -29.00 -9.24 -2.97
CA PRO A 161 -29.49 -10.61 -3.03
C PRO A 161 -28.75 -11.50 -2.04
N ASP A 162 -29.30 -12.64 -1.68
CA ASP A 162 -28.70 -13.62 -0.75
C ASP A 162 -27.34 -14.15 -1.26
N SER A 163 -27.09 -14.06 -2.55
CA SER A 163 -25.83 -14.44 -3.19
C SER A 163 -24.66 -13.49 -2.82
N VAL A 164 -24.92 -12.29 -2.29
CA VAL A 164 -23.91 -11.30 -1.90
C VAL A 164 -23.79 -11.27 -0.38
N GLN A 165 -22.65 -11.76 0.13
CA GLN A 165 -22.33 -11.76 1.56
C GLN A 165 -21.32 -10.67 1.89
N VAL A 166 -21.69 -9.74 2.78
CA VAL A 166 -20.82 -8.64 3.21
C VAL A 166 -20.23 -8.95 4.59
N HIS A 167 -18.90 -8.91 4.67
CA HIS A 167 -18.14 -9.13 5.89
C HIS A 167 -17.41 -7.84 6.26
N TYR A 168 -17.99 -7.08 7.18
CA TYR A 168 -17.33 -5.89 7.72
C TYR A 168 -16.18 -6.29 8.61
N THR A 169 -14.99 -5.76 8.34
CA THR A 169 -13.79 -6.06 9.10
C THR A 169 -12.77 -4.94 9.02
N ASP A 170 -12.17 -4.61 10.15
CA ASP A 170 -11.02 -3.71 10.22
C ASP A 170 -9.70 -4.41 9.88
N GLY A 171 -9.74 -5.72 9.81
CA GLY A 171 -8.63 -6.58 9.41
C GLY A 171 -8.98 -8.05 9.59
N VAL A 172 -8.56 -8.86 8.63
CA VAL A 172 -8.65 -10.32 8.71
C VAL A 172 -7.24 -10.85 8.87
N ILE A 173 -7.06 -11.87 9.70
CA ILE A 173 -5.77 -12.57 9.82
C ILE A 173 -5.37 -13.04 8.41
N PRO A 174 -4.17 -12.66 7.91
CA PRO A 174 -3.78 -12.91 6.52
C PRO A 174 -3.90 -14.38 6.10
N TYR A 175 -3.57 -15.30 6.99
CA TYR A 175 -3.69 -16.74 6.76
C TYR A 175 -5.14 -17.17 6.50
N LEU A 176 -6.08 -16.72 7.31
CA LEU A 176 -7.51 -17.04 7.14
C LEU A 176 -8.08 -16.42 5.88
N LEU A 177 -7.68 -15.19 5.55
CA LEU A 177 -8.10 -14.53 4.32
C LEU A 177 -7.56 -15.25 3.09
N ALA A 178 -6.30 -15.66 3.10
CA ALA A 178 -5.71 -16.43 2.00
C ALA A 178 -6.42 -17.77 1.77
N GLN A 179 -6.84 -18.47 2.84
CA GLN A 179 -7.65 -19.68 2.72
C GLN A 179 -9.04 -19.41 2.11
N LYS A 180 -9.66 -18.28 2.47
CA LYS A 180 -10.94 -17.87 1.88
C LYS A 180 -10.78 -17.54 0.40
N VAL A 181 -9.74 -16.80 0.02
CA VAL A 181 -9.41 -16.50 -1.37
C VAL A 181 -9.14 -17.79 -2.16
N ALA A 182 -8.40 -18.75 -1.59
CA ALA A 182 -8.08 -20.02 -2.25
C ALA A 182 -9.32 -20.90 -2.54
N ARG A 183 -10.45 -20.65 -1.87
CA ARG A 183 -11.74 -21.33 -2.11
C ARG A 183 -12.60 -20.66 -3.16
N LYS A 184 -12.15 -19.55 -3.73
CA LYS A 184 -12.92 -18.77 -4.71
C LYS A 184 -12.36 -18.92 -6.11
N SER A 185 -13.25 -18.89 -7.10
CA SER A 185 -12.89 -19.02 -8.52
C SER A 185 -12.22 -17.75 -9.03
N CYS A 186 -12.59 -16.59 -8.49
CA CYS A 186 -12.10 -15.31 -8.96
C CYS A 186 -12.01 -14.27 -7.83
N VAL A 187 -11.01 -13.40 -7.92
CA VAL A 187 -10.88 -12.20 -7.08
C VAL A 187 -11.30 -10.98 -7.87
N VAL A 188 -12.23 -10.20 -7.34
CA VAL A 188 -12.70 -8.93 -7.91
C VAL A 188 -11.98 -7.77 -7.21
N ILE A 189 -11.42 -6.84 -7.98
CA ILE A 189 -10.65 -5.71 -7.48
C ILE A 189 -11.16 -4.37 -8.03
#